data_53669a687d909e09f6fb9e0e8c028705
#
_entry.id   53669a687d909e09f6fb9e0e8c028705
#
_cell.length_a   1.000
_cell.length_b   1.000
_cell.length_c   1.000
_cell.angle_alpha   90.00
_cell.angle_beta   90.00
_cell.angle_gamma   90.00
#
_symmetry.space_group_name_H-M   'P 1'
#
loop_
_entity.id
_entity.type
_entity.pdbx_description
1 polymer ?
#
loop_
_entity_poly.entity_id
_entity_poly.type
_entity_poly.pdbx_seq_one_letter_code
_entity_poly.pdbx_strand_id
1 'polypeptide(L)'
;MNQQTTLFSNEKLMAMIIPLFLEQLLIMLVGMADTLVVSYAGEAAVSGVSLVNQFNTIFIYLFTALASGGAVVISQYIGRKKNDDAGESASQLLSFSAIFSILIAVMVLIGNEWMLRLMFGKVEDSVMHSCITYLRISAYSYPALAVYNAGAALFRSIGKTSVTMYLSVISNIINVIGNFIGVLVLRAGVAGVAYPSLIARTFSAVMITVLCFQRKNEVFYRCKWIFRWNVDFMKQILKIAIPNGMENGIFQLVKVALSGIVALFGTYQIAANGVAQSIWSLAALAGVAMGPVFITVIGQCMGNGDADAAEHYFKRLTRITLLISSAWNLLIFLLTPFFMKFYALQPETKRLVIWLVLIHNVFNAAAYPFSGALSNGLRAAGDVKFTMYVSVISTIAVRLLLSWLLGIVLKMGVIGIAIAMVCDWSIRAVIFFRRQKSGKWKTFQVI
;
A
#
# COMPACT_ATOMS: atom_id res chain seq x y z
N MET A 1 15.31 17.81 33.89
CA MET A 1 14.75 16.99 32.78
C MET A 1 13.26 16.95 32.98
N ASN A 2 12.52 17.81 32.23
CA ASN A 2 11.06 17.83 32.31
C ASN A 2 10.51 16.47 31.91
N GLN A 3 9.66 15.88 32.74
CA GLN A 3 8.79 14.77 32.37
C GLN A 3 7.81 15.26 31.30
N GLN A 4 8.27 15.33 30.04
CA GLN A 4 7.38 15.39 28.90
C GLN A 4 6.61 14.05 28.93
N THR A 5 5.34 14.15 29.26
CA THR A 5 4.40 13.03 29.21
C THR A 5 4.47 12.44 27.82
N THR A 6 5.17 11.30 27.69
CA THR A 6 5.31 10.60 26.42
C THR A 6 3.93 10.03 26.08
N LEU A 7 3.24 10.64 25.10
CA LEU A 7 1.93 10.20 24.60
C LEU A 7 1.94 8.70 24.21
N PHE A 8 3.08 8.23 23.70
CA PHE A 8 3.28 6.84 23.31
C PHE A 8 4.54 6.26 23.97
N SER A 9 4.35 5.25 24.81
CA SER A 9 5.46 4.43 25.36
C SER A 9 6.12 3.58 24.26
N ASN A 10 7.31 3.02 24.54
CA ASN A 10 7.94 2.05 23.63
C ASN A 10 7.06 0.83 23.40
N GLU A 11 6.39 0.34 24.45
CA GLU A 11 5.49 -0.81 24.37
C GLU A 11 4.31 -0.54 23.43
N LYS A 12 3.67 0.65 23.52
CA LYS A 12 2.60 1.04 22.62
C LYS A 12 3.05 1.15 21.17
N LEU A 13 4.25 1.69 20.92
CA LEU A 13 4.79 1.78 19.56
C LEU A 13 5.06 0.38 19.00
N MET A 14 5.67 -0.52 19.76
CA MET A 14 5.92 -1.90 19.32
C MET A 14 4.63 -2.69 19.13
N ALA A 15 3.64 -2.48 19.99
CA ALA A 15 2.31 -3.07 19.86
C ALA A 15 1.57 -2.62 18.57
N MET A 16 1.93 -1.48 17.99
CA MET A 16 1.43 -1.06 16.67
C MET A 16 2.30 -1.56 15.52
N ILE A 17 3.62 -1.53 15.65
CA ILE A 17 4.57 -1.85 14.58
C ILE A 17 4.55 -3.34 14.24
N ILE A 18 4.64 -4.20 15.26
CA ILE A 18 4.75 -5.65 15.06
C ILE A 18 3.53 -6.22 14.31
N PRO A 19 2.28 -5.94 14.71
CA PRO A 19 1.13 -6.43 13.98
C PRO A 19 1.07 -5.94 12.53
N LEU A 20 1.40 -4.67 12.27
CA LEU A 20 1.41 -4.13 10.91
C LEU A 20 2.48 -4.77 10.04
N PHE A 21 3.66 -5.03 10.60
CA PHE A 21 4.71 -5.74 9.89
C PHE A 21 4.28 -7.18 9.54
N LEU A 22 3.71 -7.90 10.51
CA LEU A 22 3.20 -9.26 10.30
C LEU A 22 2.05 -9.28 9.29
N GLU A 23 1.13 -8.31 9.37
CA GLU A 23 0.04 -8.15 8.39
C GLU A 23 0.60 -8.02 6.96
N GLN A 24 1.59 -7.15 6.73
CA GLN A 24 2.20 -6.96 5.42
C GLN A 24 2.94 -8.21 4.93
N LEU A 25 3.67 -8.89 5.82
CA LEU A 25 4.36 -10.13 5.50
C LEU A 25 3.36 -11.23 5.06
N LEU A 26 2.28 -11.38 5.80
CA LEU A 26 1.22 -12.36 5.49
C LEU A 26 0.54 -12.07 4.15
N ILE A 27 0.19 -10.82 3.87
CA ILE A 27 -0.40 -10.41 2.58
C ILE A 27 0.53 -10.81 1.43
N MET A 28 1.82 -10.62 1.58
CA MET A 28 2.78 -10.97 0.54
C MET A 28 2.90 -12.49 0.36
N LEU A 29 3.02 -13.25 1.45
CA LEU A 29 3.11 -14.71 1.40
C LEU A 29 1.87 -15.34 0.76
N VAL A 30 0.70 -14.80 1.07
CA VAL A 30 -0.56 -15.24 0.46
C VAL A 30 -0.63 -14.91 -1.02
N GLY A 31 -0.19 -13.72 -1.43
CA GLY A 31 -0.10 -13.36 -2.85
C GLY A 31 0.79 -14.32 -3.65
N MET A 32 1.88 -14.82 -3.05
CA MET A 32 2.73 -15.85 -3.64
C MET A 32 2.00 -17.21 -3.72
N ALA A 33 1.29 -17.61 -2.66
CA ALA A 33 0.51 -18.85 -2.63
C ALA A 33 -0.64 -18.81 -3.65
N ASP A 34 -1.32 -17.68 -3.79
CA ASP A 34 -2.38 -17.48 -4.78
C ASP A 34 -1.86 -17.68 -6.21
N THR A 35 -0.70 -17.10 -6.53
CA THR A 35 -0.07 -17.27 -7.85
C THR A 35 0.27 -18.73 -8.13
N LEU A 36 0.75 -19.46 -7.11
CA LEU A 36 1.05 -20.87 -7.21
C LEU A 36 -0.23 -21.68 -7.47
N VAL A 37 -1.30 -21.44 -6.72
CA VAL A 37 -2.57 -22.17 -6.89
C VAL A 37 -3.20 -21.87 -8.25
N VAL A 38 -3.17 -20.62 -8.72
CA VAL A 38 -3.67 -20.25 -10.04
C VAL A 38 -2.94 -20.99 -11.16
N SER A 39 -1.66 -21.33 -10.99
CA SER A 39 -0.90 -22.05 -12.02
C SER A 39 -1.48 -23.43 -12.35
N TYR A 40 -2.16 -24.06 -11.41
CA TYR A 40 -2.88 -25.33 -11.64
C TYR A 40 -4.19 -25.17 -12.44
N ALA A 41 -4.68 -23.93 -12.60
CA ALA A 41 -5.84 -23.64 -13.45
C ALA A 41 -5.47 -23.44 -14.93
N GLY A 42 -4.18 -23.48 -15.27
CA GLY A 42 -3.64 -23.37 -16.64
C GLY A 42 -3.06 -21.99 -16.96
N GLU A 43 -2.30 -21.94 -18.05
CA GLU A 43 -1.54 -20.73 -18.46
C GLU A 43 -2.45 -19.53 -18.78
N ALA A 44 -3.58 -19.77 -19.44
CA ALA A 44 -4.57 -18.71 -19.73
C ALA A 44 -5.16 -18.10 -18.45
N ALA A 45 -5.36 -18.91 -17.40
CA ALA A 45 -5.83 -18.46 -16.10
C ALA A 45 -4.78 -17.59 -15.40
N VAL A 46 -3.52 -18.03 -15.38
CA VAL A 46 -2.41 -17.26 -14.77
C VAL A 46 -2.25 -15.91 -15.46
N SER A 47 -2.26 -15.92 -16.80
CA SER A 47 -2.12 -14.69 -17.61
C SER A 47 -3.30 -13.75 -17.35
N GLY A 48 -4.53 -14.27 -17.39
CA GLY A 48 -5.74 -13.47 -17.14
C GLY A 48 -5.77 -12.84 -15.74
N VAL A 49 -5.48 -13.63 -14.69
CA VAL A 49 -5.41 -13.15 -13.32
C VAL A 49 -4.32 -12.10 -13.15
N SER A 50 -3.15 -12.31 -13.74
CA SER A 50 -2.03 -11.35 -13.66
C SER A 50 -2.37 -9.99 -14.29
N LEU A 51 -2.97 -10.00 -15.48
CA LEU A 51 -3.39 -8.77 -16.18
C LEU A 51 -4.45 -8.01 -15.38
N VAL A 52 -5.47 -8.72 -14.90
CA VAL A 52 -6.55 -8.11 -14.12
C VAL A 52 -6.05 -7.62 -12.76
N ASN A 53 -5.08 -8.28 -12.13
CA ASN A 53 -4.49 -7.81 -10.88
C ASN A 53 -3.75 -6.49 -11.04
N GLN A 54 -3.10 -6.24 -12.19
CA GLN A 54 -2.53 -4.93 -12.48
C GLN A 54 -3.61 -3.84 -12.54
N PHE A 55 -4.75 -4.16 -13.16
CA PHE A 55 -5.91 -3.27 -13.21
C PHE A 55 -6.55 -3.07 -11.83
N ASN A 56 -6.78 -4.14 -11.07
CA ASN A 56 -7.31 -4.08 -9.71
C ASN A 56 -6.44 -3.23 -8.77
N THR A 57 -5.13 -3.21 -8.97
CA THR A 57 -4.17 -2.44 -8.18
C THR A 57 -4.50 -0.95 -8.18
N ILE A 58 -5.03 -0.41 -9.28
CA ILE A 58 -5.46 1.00 -9.37
C ILE A 58 -6.55 1.29 -8.33
N PHE A 59 -7.57 0.45 -8.25
CA PHE A 59 -8.67 0.63 -7.30
C PHE A 59 -8.24 0.38 -5.84
N ILE A 60 -7.36 -0.60 -5.62
CA ILE A 60 -6.77 -0.86 -4.30
C ILE A 60 -6.08 0.40 -3.77
N TYR A 61 -5.24 1.05 -4.58
CA TYR A 61 -4.56 2.29 -4.18
C TYR A 61 -5.52 3.45 -3.97
N LEU A 62 -6.58 3.54 -4.77
CA LEU A 62 -7.60 4.57 -4.62
C LEU A 62 -8.35 4.43 -3.28
N PHE A 63 -8.78 3.22 -2.92
CA PHE A 63 -9.44 2.96 -1.63
C PHE A 63 -8.47 3.12 -0.46
N THR A 64 -7.21 2.75 -0.63
CA THR A 64 -6.16 2.94 0.38
C THR A 64 -5.86 4.42 0.60
N ALA A 65 -5.83 5.23 -0.46
CA ALA A 65 -5.63 6.68 -0.36
C ALA A 65 -6.78 7.34 0.41
N LEU A 66 -8.02 6.92 0.13
CA LEU A 66 -9.21 7.40 0.84
C LEU A 66 -9.15 7.04 2.33
N ALA A 67 -8.85 5.77 2.65
CA ALA A 67 -8.68 5.30 4.02
C ALA A 67 -7.55 6.02 4.76
N SER A 68 -6.43 6.29 4.08
CA SER A 68 -5.31 7.05 4.65
C SER A 68 -5.69 8.49 4.97
N GLY A 69 -6.46 9.15 4.09
CA GLY A 69 -7.02 10.48 4.34
C GLY A 69 -7.90 10.50 5.58
N GLY A 70 -8.81 9.51 5.70
CA GLY A 70 -9.65 9.35 6.87
C GLY A 70 -8.86 9.05 8.15
N ALA A 71 -7.83 8.20 8.07
CA ALA A 71 -6.98 7.89 9.21
C ALA A 71 -6.29 9.13 9.79
N VAL A 72 -5.84 10.06 8.96
CA VAL A 72 -5.25 11.34 9.40
C VAL A 72 -6.28 12.16 10.16
N VAL A 73 -7.47 12.36 9.60
CA VAL A 73 -8.54 13.17 10.23
C VAL A 73 -8.98 12.54 11.55
N ILE A 74 -9.24 11.23 11.57
CA ILE A 74 -9.63 10.49 12.78
C ILE A 74 -8.54 10.61 13.85
N SER A 75 -7.26 10.41 13.50
CA SER A 75 -6.13 10.49 14.44
C SER A 75 -6.02 11.89 15.05
N GLN A 76 -6.24 12.95 14.28
CA GLN A 76 -6.19 14.31 14.79
C GLN A 76 -7.35 14.61 15.75
N TYR A 77 -8.58 14.14 15.47
CA TYR A 77 -9.70 14.29 16.40
C TYR A 77 -9.47 13.51 17.71
N ILE A 78 -8.90 12.30 17.63
CA ILE A 78 -8.48 11.54 18.82
C ILE A 78 -7.45 12.34 19.63
N GLY A 79 -6.47 12.92 18.99
CA GLY A 79 -5.48 13.77 19.64
C GLY A 79 -6.08 14.97 20.37
N ARG A 80 -7.13 15.58 19.80
CA ARG A 80 -7.94 16.65 20.45
C ARG A 80 -8.85 16.16 21.58
N LYS A 81 -8.88 14.86 21.86
CA LYS A 81 -9.81 14.22 22.80
C LYS A 81 -11.29 14.41 22.41
N LYS A 82 -11.57 14.64 21.13
CA LYS A 82 -12.90 14.76 20.55
C LYS A 82 -13.34 13.43 19.93
N ASN A 83 -13.59 12.43 20.80
CA ASN A 83 -13.87 11.06 20.37
C ASN A 83 -15.19 10.94 19.57
N ASP A 84 -16.16 11.81 19.83
CA ASP A 84 -17.42 11.85 19.07
C ASP A 84 -17.17 12.35 17.64
N ASP A 85 -16.39 13.43 17.45
CA ASP A 85 -16.03 13.95 16.13
C ASP A 85 -15.17 12.92 15.36
N ALA A 86 -14.26 12.22 16.06
CA ALA A 86 -13.50 11.13 15.50
C ALA A 86 -14.40 9.98 15.01
N GLY A 87 -15.41 9.60 15.80
CA GLY A 87 -16.39 8.57 15.45
C GLY A 87 -17.30 8.99 14.30
N GLU A 88 -17.71 10.27 14.26
CA GLU A 88 -18.49 10.82 13.15
C GLU A 88 -17.64 10.83 11.86
N SER A 89 -16.41 11.32 11.92
CA SER A 89 -15.47 11.30 10.78
C SER A 89 -15.23 9.87 10.25
N ALA A 90 -15.05 8.90 11.15
CA ALA A 90 -14.89 7.49 10.79
C ALA A 90 -16.16 6.91 10.13
N SER A 91 -17.33 7.27 10.64
CA SER A 91 -18.62 6.85 10.07
C SER A 91 -18.87 7.48 8.69
N GLN A 92 -18.47 8.75 8.49
CA GLN A 92 -18.51 9.40 7.18
C GLN A 92 -17.53 8.75 6.18
N LEU A 93 -16.33 8.40 6.63
CA LEU A 93 -15.36 7.65 5.81
C LEU A 93 -15.96 6.32 5.34
N LEU A 94 -16.63 5.58 6.24
CA LEU A 94 -17.29 4.31 5.88
C LEU A 94 -18.35 4.53 4.81
N SER A 95 -19.28 5.48 5.03
CA SER A 95 -20.39 5.75 4.11
C SER A 95 -19.89 6.15 2.73
N PHE A 96 -18.94 7.07 2.69
CA PHE A 96 -18.36 7.52 1.42
C PHE A 96 -17.61 6.39 0.71
N SER A 97 -16.79 5.64 1.44
CA SER A 97 -16.03 4.52 0.86
C SER A 97 -16.97 3.46 0.29
N ALA A 98 -18.08 3.16 0.98
CA ALA A 98 -19.09 2.21 0.51
C ALA A 98 -19.76 2.70 -0.79
N ILE A 99 -20.28 3.92 -0.81
CA ILE A 99 -20.95 4.47 -1.99
C ILE A 99 -20.00 4.62 -3.16
N PHE A 100 -18.82 5.20 -2.92
CA PHE A 100 -17.82 5.40 -3.94
C PHE A 100 -17.35 4.08 -4.58
N SER A 101 -17.12 3.05 -3.76
CA SER A 101 -16.71 1.74 -4.25
C SER A 101 -17.84 0.99 -4.98
N ILE A 102 -19.12 1.17 -4.57
CA ILE A 102 -20.27 0.65 -5.31
C ILE A 102 -20.36 1.30 -6.69
N LEU A 103 -20.20 2.63 -6.78
CA LEU A 103 -20.19 3.32 -8.07
C LEU A 103 -19.09 2.82 -8.99
N ILE A 104 -17.87 2.63 -8.46
CA ILE A 104 -16.76 2.04 -9.20
C ILE A 104 -17.08 0.60 -9.62
N ALA A 105 -17.62 -0.22 -8.72
CA ALA A 105 -17.96 -1.60 -9.03
C ALA A 105 -18.99 -1.68 -10.16
N VAL A 106 -20.04 -0.87 -10.12
CA VAL A 106 -21.05 -0.77 -11.17
C VAL A 106 -20.43 -0.32 -12.49
N MET A 107 -19.59 0.73 -12.48
CA MET A 107 -18.89 1.20 -13.67
C MET A 107 -18.02 0.09 -14.30
N VAL A 108 -17.27 -0.64 -13.48
CA VAL A 108 -16.42 -1.74 -13.94
C VAL A 108 -17.26 -2.91 -14.43
N LEU A 109 -18.37 -3.26 -13.76
CA LEU A 109 -19.26 -4.35 -14.19
C LEU A 109 -19.92 -4.08 -15.54
N ILE A 110 -20.35 -2.82 -15.78
CA ILE A 110 -20.94 -2.41 -17.07
C ILE A 110 -19.88 -2.35 -18.18
N GLY A 111 -18.70 -1.81 -17.86
CA GLY A 111 -17.65 -1.56 -18.83
C GLY A 111 -16.59 -2.65 -18.95
N ASN A 112 -16.68 -3.78 -18.22
CA ASN A 112 -15.57 -4.73 -18.04
C ASN A 112 -14.96 -5.23 -19.35
N GLU A 113 -15.77 -5.67 -20.29
CA GLU A 113 -15.30 -6.19 -21.56
C GLU A 113 -14.69 -5.10 -22.44
N TRP A 114 -15.34 -3.94 -22.52
CA TRP A 114 -14.81 -2.80 -23.27
C TRP A 114 -13.48 -2.29 -22.71
N MET A 115 -13.37 -2.14 -21.39
CA MET A 115 -12.14 -1.72 -20.71
C MET A 115 -11.00 -2.71 -20.93
N LEU A 116 -11.27 -4.01 -20.78
CA LEU A 116 -10.26 -5.05 -20.98
C LEU A 116 -9.82 -5.15 -22.45
N ARG A 117 -10.76 -5.06 -23.41
CA ARG A 117 -10.41 -5.06 -24.84
C ARG A 117 -9.62 -3.82 -25.24
N LEU A 118 -9.93 -2.66 -24.66
CA LEU A 118 -9.15 -1.43 -24.90
C LEU A 118 -7.71 -1.57 -24.37
N MET A 119 -7.53 -2.17 -23.20
CA MET A 119 -6.21 -2.32 -22.58
C MET A 119 -5.42 -3.52 -23.12
N PHE A 120 -6.09 -4.64 -23.36
CA PHE A 120 -5.48 -5.95 -23.64
C PHE A 120 -6.05 -6.60 -24.92
N GLY A 121 -6.53 -5.85 -25.87
CA GLY A 121 -7.21 -6.36 -27.07
C GLY A 121 -6.40 -7.25 -28.01
N LYS A 122 -5.10 -7.41 -27.75
CA LYS A 122 -4.18 -8.28 -28.53
C LYS A 122 -3.92 -9.64 -27.89
N VAL A 123 -4.55 -9.93 -26.75
CA VAL A 123 -4.39 -11.25 -26.10
C VAL A 123 -5.32 -12.28 -26.71
N GLU A 124 -4.97 -13.56 -26.55
CA GLU A 124 -5.78 -14.68 -27.00
C GLU A 124 -7.17 -14.66 -26.35
N ASP A 125 -8.18 -15.17 -27.05
CA ASP A 125 -9.57 -15.20 -26.58
C ASP A 125 -9.74 -16.01 -25.27
N SER A 126 -8.95 -17.05 -25.06
CA SER A 126 -8.89 -17.84 -23.82
C SER A 126 -8.44 -17.01 -22.62
N VAL A 127 -7.42 -16.16 -22.83
CA VAL A 127 -6.92 -15.24 -21.81
C VAL A 127 -7.92 -14.11 -21.57
N MET A 128 -8.52 -13.56 -22.63
CA MET A 128 -9.55 -12.53 -22.50
C MET A 128 -10.77 -13.02 -21.73
N HIS A 129 -11.23 -14.23 -21.98
CA HIS A 129 -12.33 -14.85 -21.24
C HIS A 129 -11.98 -14.98 -19.74
N SER A 130 -10.75 -15.40 -19.43
CA SER A 130 -10.23 -15.47 -18.07
C SER A 130 -10.18 -14.08 -17.40
N CYS A 131 -9.75 -13.04 -18.14
CA CYS A 131 -9.74 -11.65 -17.66
C CYS A 131 -11.16 -11.16 -17.32
N ILE A 132 -12.13 -11.36 -18.23
CA ILE A 132 -13.53 -10.93 -18.05
C ILE A 132 -14.14 -11.60 -16.82
N THR A 133 -13.97 -12.92 -16.69
CA THR A 133 -14.48 -13.69 -15.57
C THR A 133 -13.88 -13.21 -14.23
N TYR A 134 -12.56 -13.08 -14.17
CA TYR A 134 -11.87 -12.66 -12.95
C TYR A 134 -12.19 -11.22 -12.55
N LEU A 135 -12.21 -10.29 -13.52
CA LEU A 135 -12.53 -8.88 -13.25
C LEU A 135 -13.97 -8.71 -12.78
N ARG A 136 -14.93 -9.41 -13.39
CA ARG A 136 -16.34 -9.36 -13.00
C ARG A 136 -16.53 -9.79 -11.54
N ILE A 137 -15.93 -10.90 -11.13
CA ILE A 137 -16.02 -11.38 -9.75
C ILE A 137 -15.24 -10.44 -8.80
N SER A 138 -14.06 -9.97 -9.20
CA SER A 138 -13.27 -9.02 -8.42
C SER A 138 -14.01 -7.70 -8.16
N ALA A 139 -14.76 -7.18 -9.14
CA ALA A 139 -15.53 -5.96 -9.01
C ALA A 139 -16.61 -6.04 -7.92
N TYR A 140 -17.24 -7.20 -7.73
CA TYR A 140 -18.14 -7.41 -6.59
C TYR A 140 -17.45 -7.29 -5.23
N SER A 141 -16.13 -7.50 -5.16
CA SER A 141 -15.38 -7.39 -3.91
C SER A 141 -14.92 -5.96 -3.59
N TYR A 142 -15.04 -5.00 -4.50
CA TYR A 142 -14.59 -3.61 -4.27
C TYR A 142 -15.28 -2.92 -3.10
N PRO A 143 -16.62 -3.02 -2.91
CA PRO A 143 -17.27 -2.46 -1.75
C PRO A 143 -16.76 -3.06 -0.44
N ALA A 144 -16.56 -4.37 -0.41
CA ALA A 144 -16.01 -5.05 0.76
C ALA A 144 -14.57 -4.57 1.07
N LEU A 145 -13.73 -4.42 0.06
CA LEU A 145 -12.37 -3.92 0.22
C LEU A 145 -12.33 -2.49 0.75
N ALA A 146 -13.17 -1.60 0.21
CA ALA A 146 -13.24 -0.21 0.63
C ALA A 146 -13.76 -0.07 2.07
N VAL A 147 -14.79 -0.82 2.43
CA VAL A 147 -15.35 -0.90 3.79
C VAL A 147 -14.31 -1.42 4.78
N TYR A 148 -13.59 -2.50 4.42
CA TYR A 148 -12.49 -3.01 5.25
C TYR A 148 -11.42 -1.94 5.48
N ASN A 149 -10.97 -1.25 4.44
CA ASN A 149 -9.96 -0.20 4.55
C ASN A 149 -10.42 0.95 5.45
N ALA A 150 -11.69 1.35 5.37
CA ALA A 150 -12.27 2.38 6.24
C ALA A 150 -12.28 1.95 7.73
N GLY A 151 -12.68 0.71 8.01
CA GLY A 151 -12.64 0.17 9.38
C GLY A 151 -11.21 -0.02 9.90
N ALA A 152 -10.30 -0.47 9.03
CA ALA A 152 -8.88 -0.59 9.36
C ALA A 152 -8.26 0.78 9.68
N ALA A 153 -8.64 1.84 8.97
CA ALA A 153 -8.22 3.20 9.26
C ALA A 153 -8.61 3.61 10.69
N LEU A 154 -9.85 3.32 11.11
CA LEU A 154 -10.29 3.58 12.49
C LEU A 154 -9.45 2.82 13.51
N PHE A 155 -9.30 1.49 13.38
CA PHE A 155 -8.54 0.69 14.33
C PHE A 155 -7.07 1.08 14.41
N ARG A 156 -6.44 1.40 13.28
CA ARG A 156 -5.06 1.91 13.24
C ARG A 156 -4.97 3.28 13.90
N SER A 157 -5.94 4.17 13.70
CA SER A 157 -5.97 5.51 14.31
C SER A 157 -6.09 5.50 15.83
N ILE A 158 -6.77 4.50 16.42
CA ILE A 158 -6.82 4.28 17.88
C ILE A 158 -5.64 3.43 18.41
N GLY A 159 -4.70 3.04 17.54
CA GLY A 159 -3.52 2.26 17.91
C GLY A 159 -3.76 0.76 18.08
N LYS A 160 -4.96 0.23 17.75
CA LYS A 160 -5.31 -1.20 17.87
C LYS A 160 -5.03 -1.98 16.59
N THR A 161 -3.79 -1.95 16.10
CA THR A 161 -3.39 -2.60 14.85
C THR A 161 -3.44 -4.12 14.88
N SER A 162 -3.42 -4.73 16.07
CA SER A 162 -3.61 -6.18 16.22
C SER A 162 -4.95 -6.67 15.67
N VAL A 163 -5.99 -5.85 15.73
CA VAL A 163 -7.32 -6.21 15.21
C VAL A 163 -7.26 -6.39 13.70
N THR A 164 -6.63 -5.46 12.97
CA THR A 164 -6.49 -5.55 11.51
C THR A 164 -5.60 -6.74 11.13
N MET A 165 -4.53 -7.00 11.88
CA MET A 165 -3.68 -8.15 11.68
C MET A 165 -4.45 -9.48 11.83
N TYR A 166 -5.19 -9.68 12.93
CA TYR A 166 -5.95 -10.93 13.13
C TYR A 166 -7.02 -11.13 12.05
N LEU A 167 -7.74 -10.08 11.66
CA LEU A 167 -8.70 -10.17 10.57
C LEU A 167 -8.02 -10.50 9.24
N SER A 168 -6.86 -9.92 8.96
CA SER A 168 -6.05 -10.24 7.78
C SER A 168 -5.62 -11.71 7.79
N VAL A 169 -5.14 -12.25 8.94
CA VAL A 169 -4.78 -13.68 9.08
C VAL A 169 -5.95 -14.58 8.74
N ILE A 170 -7.11 -14.34 9.36
CA ILE A 170 -8.31 -15.18 9.14
C ILE A 170 -8.78 -15.10 7.68
N SER A 171 -8.81 -13.89 7.14
CA SER A 171 -9.18 -13.65 5.74
C SER A 171 -8.26 -14.37 4.77
N ASN A 172 -6.96 -14.32 5.02
CA ASN A 172 -5.96 -15.00 4.22
C ASN A 172 -6.08 -16.52 4.29
N ILE A 173 -6.38 -17.07 5.46
CA ILE A 173 -6.65 -18.51 5.63
C ILE A 173 -7.89 -18.90 4.81
N ILE A 174 -8.98 -18.13 4.90
CA ILE A 174 -10.20 -18.36 4.10
C ILE A 174 -9.87 -18.33 2.60
N ASN A 175 -9.07 -17.35 2.17
CA ASN A 175 -8.68 -17.20 0.77
C ASN A 175 -7.85 -18.40 0.28
N VAL A 176 -6.79 -18.78 0.98
CA VAL A 176 -5.89 -19.87 0.59
C VAL A 176 -6.62 -21.21 0.56
N ILE A 177 -7.40 -21.53 1.61
CA ILE A 177 -8.19 -22.78 1.64
C ILE A 177 -9.23 -22.77 0.51
N GLY A 178 -9.91 -21.64 0.32
CA GLY A 178 -10.91 -21.49 -0.72
C GLY A 178 -10.30 -21.62 -2.12
N ASN A 179 -9.14 -21.04 -2.39
CA ASN A 179 -8.44 -21.16 -3.66
C ASN A 179 -8.03 -22.62 -3.92
N PHE A 180 -7.52 -23.30 -2.89
CA PHE A 180 -7.19 -24.73 -2.99
C PHE A 180 -8.42 -25.57 -3.38
N ILE A 181 -9.53 -25.37 -2.68
CA ILE A 181 -10.80 -26.09 -2.97
C ILE A 181 -11.32 -25.70 -4.37
N GLY A 182 -11.36 -24.40 -4.68
CA GLY A 182 -11.91 -23.88 -5.94
C GLY A 182 -11.17 -24.37 -7.18
N VAL A 183 -9.83 -24.41 -7.12
CA VAL A 183 -9.00 -24.77 -8.27
C VAL A 183 -8.78 -26.29 -8.34
N LEU A 184 -8.39 -26.94 -7.25
CA LEU A 184 -7.95 -28.33 -7.27
C LEU A 184 -9.10 -29.33 -7.07
N VAL A 185 -10.10 -29.00 -6.25
CA VAL A 185 -11.23 -29.90 -5.97
C VAL A 185 -12.37 -29.64 -6.95
N LEU A 186 -12.83 -28.39 -7.06
CA LEU A 186 -13.97 -28.03 -7.92
C LEU A 186 -13.58 -27.80 -9.39
N ARG A 187 -12.27 -27.65 -9.67
CA ARG A 187 -11.75 -27.39 -11.03
C ARG A 187 -12.44 -26.20 -11.72
N ALA A 188 -12.78 -25.17 -10.94
CA ALA A 188 -13.53 -24.01 -11.41
C ALA A 188 -12.67 -22.99 -12.18
N GLY A 189 -11.41 -23.33 -12.52
CA GLY A 189 -10.51 -22.46 -13.26
C GLY A 189 -10.28 -21.12 -12.55
N VAL A 190 -10.38 -20.02 -13.28
CA VAL A 190 -10.20 -18.65 -12.77
C VAL A 190 -11.24 -18.27 -11.72
N ALA A 191 -12.48 -18.74 -11.87
CA ALA A 191 -13.54 -18.50 -10.88
C ALA A 191 -13.21 -19.14 -9.52
N GLY A 192 -12.48 -20.27 -9.53
CA GLY A 192 -12.01 -20.97 -8.34
C GLY A 192 -11.03 -20.16 -7.46
N VAL A 193 -10.45 -19.08 -7.98
CA VAL A 193 -9.60 -18.15 -7.24
C VAL A 193 -10.35 -16.84 -6.93
N ALA A 194 -11.21 -16.40 -7.83
CA ALA A 194 -11.92 -15.14 -7.69
C ALA A 194 -12.98 -15.18 -6.58
N TYR A 195 -13.78 -16.26 -6.49
CA TYR A 195 -14.81 -16.39 -5.45
C TYR A 195 -14.25 -16.48 -4.03
N PRO A 196 -13.22 -17.28 -3.72
CA PRO A 196 -12.60 -17.26 -2.39
C PRO A 196 -12.07 -15.87 -1.99
N SER A 197 -11.49 -15.14 -2.93
CA SER A 197 -11.05 -13.78 -2.70
C SER A 197 -12.23 -12.84 -2.37
N LEU A 198 -13.36 -12.96 -3.07
CA LEU A 198 -14.60 -12.23 -2.76
C LEU A 198 -15.13 -12.58 -1.36
N ILE A 199 -15.19 -13.88 -1.03
CA ILE A 199 -15.67 -14.36 0.29
C ILE A 199 -14.77 -13.83 1.41
N ALA A 200 -13.45 -13.95 1.27
CA ALA A 200 -12.47 -13.50 2.26
C ALA A 200 -12.55 -11.99 2.51
N ARG A 201 -12.67 -11.19 1.44
CA ARG A 201 -12.85 -9.72 1.55
C ARG A 201 -14.18 -9.34 2.19
N THR A 202 -15.26 -10.03 1.82
CA THR A 202 -16.59 -9.80 2.41
C THR A 202 -16.59 -10.16 3.89
N PHE A 203 -16.00 -11.28 4.27
CA PHE A 203 -15.82 -11.67 5.67
C PHE A 203 -15.08 -10.57 6.46
N SER A 204 -13.95 -10.11 5.94
CA SER A 204 -13.15 -9.06 6.59
C SER A 204 -13.95 -7.76 6.75
N ALA A 205 -14.69 -7.35 5.72
CA ALA A 205 -15.50 -6.14 5.74
C ALA A 205 -16.63 -6.22 6.78
N VAL A 206 -17.32 -7.35 6.84
CA VAL A 206 -18.39 -7.58 7.83
C VAL A 206 -17.81 -7.57 9.23
N MET A 207 -16.76 -8.35 9.47
CA MET A 207 -16.16 -8.48 10.80
C MET A 207 -15.60 -7.16 11.31
N ILE A 208 -14.84 -6.42 10.48
CA ILE A 208 -14.28 -5.14 10.93
C ILE A 208 -15.39 -4.12 11.20
N THR A 209 -16.46 -4.11 10.39
CA THR A 209 -17.61 -3.23 10.60
C THR A 209 -18.30 -3.54 11.92
N VAL A 210 -18.58 -4.81 12.22
CA VAL A 210 -19.17 -5.23 13.50
C VAL A 210 -18.30 -4.79 14.69
N LEU A 211 -16.98 -4.97 14.56
CA LEU A 211 -16.04 -4.53 15.61
C LEU A 211 -15.99 -3.01 15.76
N CYS A 212 -16.14 -2.24 14.67
CA CYS A 212 -16.20 -0.77 14.71
C CYS A 212 -17.46 -0.23 15.40
N PHE A 213 -18.57 -0.98 15.42
CA PHE A 213 -19.79 -0.61 16.15
C PHE A 213 -19.74 -0.89 17.65
N GLN A 214 -18.71 -1.60 18.14
CA GLN A 214 -18.63 -1.94 19.55
C GLN A 214 -18.33 -0.72 20.42
N ARG A 215 -19.24 -0.40 21.33
CA ARG A 215 -19.14 0.74 22.27
C ARG A 215 -17.98 0.65 23.28
N LYS A 216 -17.32 -0.52 23.38
CA LYS A 216 -16.12 -0.70 24.21
C LYS A 216 -14.87 0.00 23.65
N ASN A 217 -14.91 0.42 22.37
CA ASN A 217 -13.83 1.18 21.76
C ASN A 217 -13.98 2.66 22.15
N GLU A 218 -12.85 3.35 22.31
CA GLU A 218 -12.84 4.80 22.59
C GLU A 218 -13.50 5.60 21.46
N VAL A 219 -13.36 5.13 20.24
CA VAL A 219 -14.00 5.67 19.02
C VAL A 219 -14.71 4.53 18.31
N PHE A 220 -15.96 4.72 17.95
CA PHE A 220 -16.80 3.70 17.32
C PHE A 220 -17.82 4.31 16.35
N TYR A 221 -18.35 3.48 15.45
CA TYR A 221 -19.39 3.88 14.51
C TYR A 221 -20.74 4.03 15.21
N ARG A 222 -21.52 5.01 14.75
CA ARG A 222 -22.94 5.15 15.13
C ARG A 222 -23.81 5.23 13.88
N CYS A 223 -24.89 4.45 13.84
CA CYS A 223 -25.80 4.44 12.68
C CYS A 223 -26.31 5.84 12.32
N LYS A 224 -26.58 6.69 13.32
CA LYS A 224 -26.99 8.09 13.09
C LYS A 224 -25.99 8.85 12.21
N TRP A 225 -24.69 8.63 12.38
CA TRP A 225 -23.67 9.35 11.63
C TRP A 225 -23.44 8.75 10.24
N ILE A 226 -23.71 7.47 10.04
CA ILE A 226 -23.57 6.80 8.73
C ILE A 226 -24.58 7.36 7.72
N PHE A 227 -25.83 7.62 8.18
CA PHE A 227 -26.91 8.10 7.30
C PHE A 227 -27.03 9.63 7.25
N ARG A 228 -26.31 10.35 8.12
CA ARG A 228 -26.29 11.82 8.12
C ARG A 228 -25.01 12.32 7.46
N TRP A 229 -25.14 12.83 6.22
CA TRP A 229 -24.01 13.40 5.51
C TRP A 229 -23.48 14.67 6.19
N ASN A 230 -22.17 14.67 6.48
CA ASN A 230 -21.45 15.83 6.98
C ASN A 230 -20.36 16.23 5.96
N VAL A 231 -20.66 17.27 5.19
CA VAL A 231 -19.81 17.74 4.10
C VAL A 231 -18.44 18.22 4.61
N ASP A 232 -18.35 18.72 5.84
CA ASP A 232 -17.11 19.25 6.38
C ASP A 232 -16.12 18.14 6.67
N PHE A 233 -16.53 17.05 7.29
CA PHE A 233 -15.66 15.86 7.45
C PHE A 233 -15.24 15.29 6.11
N MET A 234 -16.15 15.26 5.14
CA MET A 234 -15.83 14.80 3.80
C MET A 234 -14.76 15.65 3.12
N LYS A 235 -14.90 17.00 3.20
CA LYS A 235 -13.88 17.91 2.66
C LYS A 235 -12.53 17.72 3.31
N GLN A 236 -12.49 17.52 4.64
CA GLN A 236 -11.25 17.27 5.38
C GLN A 236 -10.58 15.97 4.90
N ILE A 237 -11.35 14.88 4.78
CA ILE A 237 -10.85 13.59 4.29
C ILE A 237 -10.33 13.69 2.85
N LEU A 238 -11.13 14.28 1.95
CA LEU A 238 -10.78 14.40 0.54
C LEU A 238 -9.60 15.34 0.28
N LYS A 239 -9.42 16.38 1.11
CA LYS A 239 -8.26 17.27 1.05
C LYS A 239 -6.92 16.51 1.19
N ILE A 240 -6.94 15.39 1.89
CA ILE A 240 -5.77 14.51 2.08
C ILE A 240 -5.79 13.36 1.07
N ALA A 241 -6.95 12.74 0.88
CA ALA A 241 -7.09 11.55 0.06
C ALA A 241 -6.82 11.83 -1.43
N ILE A 242 -7.30 12.95 -1.98
CA ILE A 242 -7.11 13.28 -3.40
C ILE A 242 -5.62 13.45 -3.75
N PRO A 243 -4.82 14.29 -3.06
CA PRO A 243 -3.39 14.37 -3.36
C PRO A 243 -2.65 13.05 -3.20
N ASN A 244 -2.99 12.26 -2.18
CA ASN A 244 -2.38 10.94 -1.97
C ASN A 244 -2.78 9.96 -3.09
N GLY A 245 -4.02 9.99 -3.53
CA GLY A 245 -4.50 9.19 -4.67
C GLY A 245 -3.83 9.57 -5.98
N MET A 246 -3.66 10.86 -6.24
CA MET A 246 -2.95 11.36 -7.43
C MET A 246 -1.48 10.92 -7.43
N GLU A 247 -0.79 11.04 -6.28
CA GLU A 247 0.60 10.58 -6.13
C GLU A 247 0.73 9.09 -6.46
N ASN A 248 -0.14 8.25 -5.86
CA ASN A 248 -0.14 6.81 -6.11
C ASN A 248 -0.50 6.47 -7.57
N GLY A 249 -1.47 7.17 -8.17
CA GLY A 249 -1.86 6.99 -9.56
C GLY A 249 -0.71 7.29 -10.53
N ILE A 250 -0.04 8.42 -10.36
CA ILE A 250 1.10 8.82 -11.19
C ILE A 250 2.25 7.82 -11.01
N PHE A 251 2.50 7.37 -9.77
CA PHE A 251 3.52 6.35 -9.51
C PHE A 251 3.24 5.05 -10.28
N GLN A 252 1.97 4.60 -10.36
CA GLN A 252 1.61 3.41 -11.13
C GLN A 252 1.77 3.64 -12.64
N LEU A 253 1.39 4.79 -13.16
CA LEU A 253 1.60 5.13 -14.58
C LEU A 253 3.09 5.11 -14.94
N VAL A 254 3.94 5.70 -14.11
CA VAL A 254 5.41 5.66 -14.34
C VAL A 254 5.94 4.23 -14.25
N LYS A 255 5.40 3.40 -13.35
CA LYS A 255 5.79 1.99 -13.24
C LYS A 255 5.46 1.20 -14.52
N VAL A 256 4.31 1.46 -15.13
CA VAL A 256 3.94 0.88 -16.43
C VAL A 256 4.88 1.37 -17.54
N ALA A 257 5.18 2.66 -17.58
CA ALA A 257 6.13 3.22 -18.57
C ALA A 257 7.54 2.60 -18.43
N LEU A 258 8.02 2.42 -17.19
CA LEU A 258 9.30 1.76 -16.91
C LEU A 258 9.31 0.30 -17.36
N SER A 259 8.20 -0.42 -17.20
CA SER A 259 8.08 -1.79 -17.72
C SER A 259 8.23 -1.84 -19.24
N GLY A 260 7.70 -0.83 -19.95
CA GLY A 260 7.93 -0.66 -21.39
C GLY A 260 9.40 -0.44 -21.73
N ILE A 261 10.13 0.35 -20.95
CA ILE A 261 11.58 0.56 -21.13
C ILE A 261 12.34 -0.73 -20.87
N VAL A 262 12.01 -1.47 -19.80
CA VAL A 262 12.65 -2.76 -19.48
C VAL A 262 12.50 -3.77 -20.62
N ALA A 263 11.35 -3.77 -21.30
CA ALA A 263 11.07 -4.67 -22.41
C ALA A 263 12.06 -4.50 -23.60
N LEU A 264 12.76 -3.36 -23.70
CA LEU A 264 13.74 -3.09 -24.74
C LEU A 264 15.12 -3.72 -24.47
N PHE A 265 15.40 -4.22 -23.26
CA PHE A 265 16.76 -4.62 -22.86
C PHE A 265 17.11 -6.09 -23.09
N GLY A 266 16.19 -6.86 -23.66
CA GLY A 266 16.41 -8.27 -23.95
C GLY A 266 16.06 -9.21 -22.79
N THR A 267 15.90 -10.48 -23.11
CA THR A 267 15.24 -11.49 -22.26
C THR A 267 15.90 -11.67 -20.89
N TYR A 268 17.25 -11.72 -20.84
CA TYR A 268 17.94 -11.95 -19.56
C TYR A 268 17.80 -10.78 -18.59
N GLN A 269 17.74 -9.54 -19.07
CA GLN A 269 17.55 -8.35 -18.23
C GLN A 269 16.09 -8.25 -17.75
N ILE A 270 15.12 -8.60 -18.61
CA ILE A 270 13.70 -8.67 -18.24
C ILE A 270 13.52 -9.70 -17.13
N ALA A 271 14.10 -10.89 -17.28
CA ALA A 271 14.04 -11.95 -16.27
C ALA A 271 14.70 -11.51 -14.95
N ALA A 272 15.90 -10.92 -15.02
CA ALA A 272 16.60 -10.41 -13.84
C ALA A 272 15.79 -9.34 -13.10
N ASN A 273 15.20 -8.39 -13.83
CA ASN A 273 14.37 -7.35 -13.25
C ASN A 273 13.10 -7.92 -12.60
N GLY A 274 12.47 -8.92 -13.22
CA GLY A 274 11.28 -9.57 -12.67
C GLY A 274 11.56 -10.28 -11.33
N VAL A 275 12.66 -11.05 -11.26
CA VAL A 275 13.09 -11.71 -10.03
C VAL A 275 13.49 -10.68 -8.97
N ALA A 276 14.28 -9.66 -9.36
CA ALA A 276 14.68 -8.58 -8.46
C ALA A 276 13.46 -7.86 -7.88
N GLN A 277 12.43 -7.55 -8.66
CA GLN A 277 11.21 -6.91 -8.18
C GLN A 277 10.46 -7.73 -7.12
N SER A 278 10.44 -9.05 -7.26
CA SER A 278 9.85 -9.93 -6.24
C SER A 278 10.62 -9.82 -4.91
N ILE A 279 11.95 -9.82 -4.95
CA ILE A 279 12.80 -9.68 -3.77
C ILE A 279 12.68 -8.25 -3.18
N TRP A 280 12.61 -7.21 -4.03
CA TRP A 280 12.41 -5.82 -3.60
C TRP A 280 11.10 -5.61 -2.85
N SER A 281 10.03 -6.24 -3.32
CA SER A 281 8.73 -6.17 -2.64
C SER A 281 8.83 -6.72 -1.22
N LEU A 282 9.57 -7.81 -1.02
CA LEU A 282 9.84 -8.38 0.30
C LEU A 282 10.73 -7.45 1.14
N ALA A 283 11.76 -6.87 0.55
CA ALA A 283 12.68 -5.96 1.24
C ALA A 283 12.01 -4.67 1.71
N ALA A 284 11.02 -4.15 0.97
CA ALA A 284 10.30 -2.93 1.29
C ALA A 284 9.30 -3.05 2.46
N LEU A 285 8.91 -4.26 2.86
CA LEU A 285 7.84 -4.48 3.84
C LEU A 285 8.04 -3.72 5.16
N ALA A 286 9.28 -3.72 5.67
CA ALA A 286 9.60 -3.06 6.95
C ALA A 286 9.30 -1.55 6.90
N GLY A 287 9.64 -0.89 5.81
CA GLY A 287 9.37 0.53 5.62
C GLY A 287 7.88 0.83 5.39
N VAL A 288 7.20 0.00 4.60
CA VAL A 288 5.77 0.16 4.29
C VAL A 288 4.91 0.02 5.54
N ALA A 289 5.21 -0.95 6.42
CA ALA A 289 4.50 -1.17 7.67
C ALA A 289 4.54 0.04 8.62
N MET A 290 5.55 0.90 8.50
CA MET A 290 5.69 2.09 9.34
C MET A 290 4.76 3.25 8.92
N GLY A 291 4.25 3.28 7.69
CA GLY A 291 3.39 4.36 7.20
C GLY A 291 2.19 4.66 8.10
N PRO A 292 1.33 3.68 8.42
CA PRO A 292 0.21 3.86 9.34
C PRO A 292 0.63 4.31 10.75
N VAL A 293 1.79 3.86 11.25
CA VAL A 293 2.32 4.27 12.56
C VAL A 293 2.64 5.77 12.57
N PHE A 294 3.29 6.28 11.53
CA PHE A 294 3.54 7.72 11.38
C PHE A 294 2.23 8.50 11.33
N ILE A 295 1.22 8.02 10.58
CA ILE A 295 -0.10 8.68 10.49
C ILE A 295 -0.75 8.77 11.86
N THR A 296 -0.79 7.68 12.60
CA THR A 296 -1.44 7.62 13.91
C THR A 296 -0.73 8.49 14.93
N VAL A 297 0.57 8.32 15.09
CA VAL A 297 1.35 9.00 16.14
C VAL A 297 1.45 10.50 15.88
N ILE A 298 1.86 10.89 14.67
CA ILE A 298 1.99 12.30 14.32
C ILE A 298 0.62 12.97 14.24
N GLY A 299 -0.40 12.29 13.69
CA GLY A 299 -1.77 12.80 13.63
C GLY A 299 -2.31 13.11 15.03
N GLN A 300 -2.13 12.22 16.01
CA GLN A 300 -2.58 12.46 17.38
C GLN A 300 -1.79 13.59 18.07
N CYS A 301 -0.48 13.68 17.87
CA CYS A 301 0.32 14.80 18.40
C CYS A 301 -0.14 16.15 17.84
N MET A 302 -0.34 16.24 16.53
CA MET A 302 -0.82 17.45 15.86
C MET A 302 -2.24 17.80 16.28
N GLY A 303 -3.11 16.79 16.44
CA GLY A 303 -4.45 16.98 16.96
C GLY A 303 -4.48 17.55 18.38
N ASN A 304 -3.57 17.11 19.25
CA ASN A 304 -3.41 17.65 20.61
C ASN A 304 -2.78 19.06 20.63
N GLY A 305 -2.39 19.61 19.49
CA GLY A 305 -1.71 20.90 19.41
C GLY A 305 -0.23 20.87 19.84
N ASP A 306 0.32 19.69 20.10
CA ASP A 306 1.69 19.49 20.58
C ASP A 306 2.65 19.19 19.42
N ALA A 307 3.05 20.26 18.72
CA ALA A 307 3.99 20.18 17.61
C ALA A 307 5.40 19.73 18.03
N ASP A 308 5.79 19.97 19.28
CA ASP A 308 7.10 19.57 19.80
C ASP A 308 7.14 18.06 20.10
N ALA A 309 6.04 17.51 20.65
CA ALA A 309 5.88 16.06 20.74
C ALA A 309 5.89 15.41 19.34
N ALA A 310 5.19 16.01 18.35
CA ALA A 310 5.22 15.52 16.98
C ALA A 310 6.66 15.52 16.42
N GLU A 311 7.46 16.57 16.65
CA GLU A 311 8.86 16.62 16.23
C GLU A 311 9.70 15.53 16.91
N HIS A 312 9.51 15.32 18.20
CA HIS A 312 10.17 14.24 18.93
C HIS A 312 9.85 12.88 18.30
N TYR A 313 8.55 12.61 18.01
CA TYR A 313 8.15 11.34 17.42
C TYR A 313 8.59 11.21 15.95
N PHE A 314 8.66 12.27 15.17
CA PHE A 314 9.28 12.22 13.85
C PHE A 314 10.69 11.65 13.92
N LYS A 315 11.53 12.21 14.79
CA LYS A 315 12.93 11.76 14.98
C LYS A 315 12.99 10.31 15.45
N ARG A 316 12.14 9.95 16.43
CA ARG A 316 12.11 8.63 17.04
C ARG A 316 11.61 7.56 16.05
N LEU A 317 10.48 7.79 15.37
CA LEU A 317 9.93 6.85 14.40
C LEU A 317 10.85 6.67 13.19
N THR A 318 11.46 7.76 12.69
CA THR A 318 12.43 7.65 11.60
C THR A 318 13.65 6.82 12.00
N ARG A 319 14.16 6.96 13.24
CA ARG A 319 15.26 6.15 13.75
C ARG A 319 14.85 4.67 13.87
N ILE A 320 13.67 4.39 14.41
CA ILE A 320 13.14 3.01 14.51
C ILE A 320 12.99 2.42 13.10
N THR A 321 12.42 3.17 12.15
CA THR A 321 12.27 2.72 10.77
C THR A 321 13.61 2.42 10.13
N LEU A 322 14.61 3.28 10.33
CA LEU A 322 15.96 3.08 9.82
C LEU A 322 16.58 1.78 10.34
N LEU A 323 16.47 1.53 11.64
CA LEU A 323 17.03 0.31 12.26
C LEU A 323 16.32 -0.96 11.76
N ILE A 324 14.99 -0.97 11.78
CA ILE A 324 14.21 -2.14 11.33
C ILE A 324 14.41 -2.38 9.84
N SER A 325 14.36 -1.33 9.01
CA SER A 325 14.59 -1.45 7.57
C SER A 325 16.02 -1.91 7.25
N SER A 326 17.02 -1.42 7.96
CA SER A 326 18.41 -1.85 7.75
C SER A 326 18.60 -3.32 8.09
N ALA A 327 18.11 -3.76 9.25
CA ALA A 327 18.20 -5.17 9.66
C ALA A 327 17.44 -6.09 8.68
N TRP A 328 16.23 -5.67 8.28
CA TRP A 328 15.39 -6.44 7.36
C TRP A 328 15.99 -6.53 5.95
N ASN A 329 16.46 -5.40 5.38
CA ASN A 329 17.08 -5.39 4.06
C ASN A 329 18.37 -6.19 4.03
N LEU A 330 19.17 -6.15 5.11
CA LEU A 330 20.36 -7.01 5.25
C LEU A 330 19.98 -8.49 5.25
N LEU A 331 18.96 -8.87 6.03
CA LEU A 331 18.46 -10.25 6.08
C LEU A 331 18.01 -10.71 4.68
N ILE A 332 17.19 -9.90 3.98
CA ILE A 332 16.73 -10.23 2.62
C ILE A 332 17.88 -10.34 1.63
N PHE A 333 18.89 -9.47 1.74
CA PHE A 333 20.08 -9.56 0.90
C PHE A 333 20.84 -10.87 1.15
N LEU A 334 21.05 -11.25 2.41
CA LEU A 334 21.71 -12.51 2.76
C LEU A 334 20.90 -13.75 2.30
N LEU A 335 19.57 -13.66 2.29
CA LEU A 335 18.70 -14.73 1.80
C LEU A 335 18.53 -14.73 0.26
N THR A 336 18.99 -13.72 -0.45
CA THR A 336 18.85 -13.62 -1.91
C THR A 336 19.39 -14.85 -2.66
N PRO A 337 20.58 -15.43 -2.32
CA PRO A 337 21.05 -16.65 -2.98
C PRO A 337 20.15 -17.86 -2.76
N PHE A 338 19.48 -17.93 -1.59
CA PHE A 338 18.50 -18.96 -1.30
C PHE A 338 17.23 -18.79 -2.17
N PHE A 339 16.67 -17.56 -2.25
CA PHE A 339 15.52 -17.29 -3.12
C PHE A 339 15.82 -17.61 -4.58
N MET A 340 17.02 -17.31 -5.07
CA MET A 340 17.39 -17.61 -6.45
C MET A 340 17.45 -19.10 -6.80
N LYS A 341 17.49 -20.01 -5.80
CA LYS A 341 17.43 -21.46 -6.06
C LYS A 341 16.06 -21.91 -6.59
N PHE A 342 15.00 -21.15 -6.29
CA PHE A 342 13.66 -21.43 -6.79
C PHE A 342 13.44 -20.98 -8.24
N TYR A 343 14.41 -20.28 -8.84
CA TYR A 343 14.32 -19.80 -10.21
C TYR A 343 15.38 -20.48 -11.09
N ALA A 344 14.95 -21.03 -12.22
CA ALA A 344 15.83 -21.62 -13.22
C ALA A 344 16.52 -20.51 -14.05
N LEU A 345 17.53 -19.83 -13.46
CA LEU A 345 18.21 -18.70 -14.07
C LEU A 345 19.63 -19.08 -14.55
N GLN A 346 20.04 -18.48 -15.66
CA GLN A 346 21.41 -18.54 -16.14
C GLN A 346 22.36 -17.79 -15.19
N PRO A 347 23.66 -18.16 -15.12
CA PRO A 347 24.62 -17.52 -14.21
C PRO A 347 24.73 -16.01 -14.38
N GLU A 348 24.64 -15.48 -15.61
CA GLU A 348 24.67 -14.05 -15.91
C GLU A 348 23.44 -13.34 -15.31
N THR A 349 22.27 -13.92 -15.47
CA THR A 349 21.02 -13.40 -14.90
C THR A 349 21.09 -13.39 -13.38
N LYS A 350 21.60 -14.46 -12.74
CA LYS A 350 21.80 -14.53 -11.29
C LYS A 350 22.69 -13.42 -10.77
N ARG A 351 23.83 -13.18 -11.46
CA ARG A 351 24.76 -12.11 -11.10
C ARG A 351 24.10 -10.74 -11.19
N LEU A 352 23.31 -10.51 -12.24
CA LEU A 352 22.56 -9.26 -12.41
C LEU A 352 21.52 -9.06 -11.31
N VAL A 353 20.78 -10.11 -10.94
CA VAL A 353 19.82 -10.06 -9.81
C VAL A 353 20.53 -9.64 -8.52
N ILE A 354 21.70 -10.20 -8.20
CA ILE A 354 22.45 -9.84 -6.99
C ILE A 354 22.77 -8.35 -6.98
N TRP A 355 23.27 -7.79 -8.09
CA TRP A 355 23.56 -6.37 -8.19
C TRP A 355 22.31 -5.50 -8.03
N LEU A 356 21.22 -5.87 -8.69
CA LEU A 356 19.94 -5.15 -8.56
C LEU A 356 19.42 -5.15 -7.12
N VAL A 357 19.48 -6.31 -6.47
CA VAL A 357 19.04 -6.44 -5.07
C VAL A 357 19.95 -5.67 -4.12
N LEU A 358 21.26 -5.70 -4.33
CA LEU A 358 22.22 -4.94 -3.54
C LEU A 358 21.94 -3.44 -3.63
N ILE A 359 21.82 -2.89 -4.84
CA ILE A 359 21.54 -1.47 -5.08
C ILE A 359 20.21 -1.09 -4.38
N HIS A 360 19.17 -1.87 -4.60
CA HIS A 360 17.87 -1.59 -3.98
C HIS A 360 17.93 -1.62 -2.45
N ASN A 361 18.45 -2.70 -1.87
CA ASN A 361 18.37 -2.94 -0.43
C ASN A 361 19.18 -1.91 0.37
N VAL A 362 20.38 -1.52 -0.12
CA VAL A 362 21.19 -0.47 0.53
C VAL A 362 20.41 0.84 0.59
N PHE A 363 19.85 1.27 -0.53
CA PHE A 363 19.12 2.55 -0.58
C PHE A 363 17.70 2.46 0.00
N ASN A 364 17.05 1.30 -0.07
CA ASN A 364 15.80 1.09 0.64
C ASN A 364 16.00 1.22 2.15
N ALA A 365 17.05 0.63 2.70
CA ALA A 365 17.39 0.76 4.11
C ALA A 365 17.70 2.21 4.53
N ALA A 366 18.47 2.95 3.72
CA ALA A 366 18.97 4.28 4.06
C ALA A 366 18.00 5.41 3.70
N ALA A 367 17.39 5.37 2.51
CA ALA A 367 16.61 6.48 1.96
C ALA A 367 15.10 6.33 2.20
N TYR A 368 14.55 5.10 2.19
CA TYR A 368 13.10 4.89 2.32
C TYR A 368 12.52 5.37 3.65
N PRO A 369 13.18 5.25 4.80
CA PRO A 369 12.69 5.83 6.07
C PRO A 369 12.36 7.31 5.97
N PHE A 370 13.11 8.05 5.16
CA PHE A 370 12.91 9.48 4.93
C PHE A 370 12.00 9.79 3.75
N SER A 371 12.09 9.04 2.66
CA SER A 371 11.32 9.29 1.43
C SER A 371 9.90 8.73 1.49
N GLY A 372 9.70 7.57 2.09
CA GLY A 372 8.42 6.87 2.16
C GLY A 372 7.74 7.01 3.53
N ALA A 373 8.39 6.58 4.60
CA ALA A 373 7.77 6.55 5.93
C ALA A 373 7.56 7.94 6.52
N LEU A 374 8.58 8.81 6.52
CA LEU A 374 8.50 10.18 7.04
C LEU A 374 7.48 11.03 6.28
N SER A 375 7.31 10.83 4.97
CA SER A 375 6.30 11.55 4.17
C SER A 375 4.88 11.32 4.67
N ASN A 376 4.56 10.12 5.21
CA ASN A 376 3.26 9.85 5.82
C ASN A 376 3.04 10.68 7.09
N GLY A 377 4.10 10.94 7.86
CA GLY A 377 4.05 11.84 9.01
C GLY A 377 3.80 13.29 8.58
N LEU A 378 4.46 13.79 7.52
CA LEU A 378 4.20 15.12 6.97
C LEU A 378 2.75 15.27 6.51
N ARG A 379 2.19 14.24 5.85
CA ARG A 379 0.76 14.19 5.48
C ARG A 379 -0.14 14.22 6.71
N ALA A 380 0.21 13.47 7.76
CA ALA A 380 -0.52 13.46 9.02
C ALA A 380 -0.49 14.82 9.74
N ALA A 381 0.57 15.59 9.54
CA ALA A 381 0.67 16.97 10.00
C ALA A 381 -0.08 17.99 9.13
N GLY A 382 -0.62 17.57 7.96
CA GLY A 382 -1.37 18.44 7.05
C GLY A 382 -0.58 18.96 5.84
N ASP A 383 0.72 18.68 5.74
CA ASP A 383 1.59 19.14 4.64
C ASP A 383 1.47 18.24 3.40
N VAL A 384 0.23 18.01 2.95
CA VAL A 384 -0.12 17.00 1.95
C VAL A 384 0.26 17.42 0.54
N LYS A 385 0.01 18.69 0.19
CA LYS A 385 0.30 19.20 -1.15
C LYS A 385 1.80 19.19 -1.45
N PHE A 386 2.62 19.57 -0.45
CA PHE A 386 4.07 19.56 -0.59
C PHE A 386 4.58 18.13 -0.84
N THR A 387 4.12 17.15 -0.04
CA THR A 387 4.54 15.76 -0.22
C THR A 387 4.13 15.22 -1.60
N MET A 388 2.92 15.53 -2.06
CA MET A 388 2.44 15.15 -3.40
C MET A 388 3.31 15.77 -4.50
N TYR A 389 3.53 17.10 -4.49
CA TYR A 389 4.31 17.75 -5.54
C TYR A 389 5.74 17.21 -5.62
N VAL A 390 6.40 17.08 -4.48
CA VAL A 390 7.77 16.53 -4.43
C VAL A 390 7.80 15.09 -4.96
N SER A 391 6.87 14.23 -4.54
CA SER A 391 6.82 12.85 -5.01
C SER A 391 6.50 12.75 -6.51
N VAL A 392 5.53 13.51 -7.01
CA VAL A 392 5.14 13.48 -8.41
C VAL A 392 6.26 13.98 -9.31
N ILE A 393 6.83 15.15 -8.98
CA ILE A 393 7.93 15.74 -9.77
C ILE A 393 9.15 14.82 -9.76
N SER A 394 9.52 14.29 -8.59
CA SER A 394 10.66 13.38 -8.48
C SER A 394 10.43 12.07 -9.25
N THR A 395 9.22 11.50 -9.18
CA THR A 395 8.89 10.26 -9.91
C THR A 395 8.93 10.47 -11.43
N ILE A 396 8.47 11.60 -11.94
CA ILE A 396 8.50 11.89 -13.39
C ILE A 396 9.89 12.36 -13.81
N ALA A 397 10.40 13.43 -13.19
CA ALA A 397 11.64 14.09 -13.66
C ALA A 397 12.90 13.31 -13.30
N VAL A 398 12.93 12.64 -12.15
CA VAL A 398 14.12 11.87 -11.76
C VAL A 398 13.96 10.41 -12.18
N ARG A 399 12.93 9.72 -11.69
CA ARG A 399 12.81 8.28 -11.90
C ARG A 399 12.61 7.93 -13.39
N LEU A 400 11.64 8.55 -14.07
CA LEU A 400 11.33 8.20 -15.45
C LEU A 400 12.40 8.72 -16.43
N LEU A 401 12.73 10.03 -16.38
CA LEU A 401 13.69 10.60 -17.32
C LEU A 401 15.10 10.05 -17.10
N LEU A 402 15.52 9.88 -15.85
CA LEU A 402 16.85 9.32 -15.56
C LEU A 402 16.91 7.84 -15.91
N SER A 403 15.81 7.07 -15.78
CA SER A 403 15.74 5.70 -16.28
C SER A 403 15.91 5.62 -17.79
N TRP A 404 15.28 6.52 -18.54
CA TRP A 404 15.46 6.62 -19.98
C TRP A 404 16.92 6.97 -20.33
N LEU A 405 17.50 7.98 -19.68
CA LEU A 405 18.87 8.43 -19.91
C LEU A 405 19.88 7.34 -19.57
N LEU A 406 19.85 6.78 -18.37
CA LEU A 406 20.82 5.76 -17.92
C LEU A 406 20.56 4.41 -18.61
N GLY A 407 19.31 4.00 -18.71
CA GLY A 407 18.94 2.69 -19.25
C GLY A 407 19.15 2.60 -20.76
N ILE A 408 18.66 3.57 -21.51
CA ILE A 408 18.66 3.55 -22.99
C ILE A 408 19.86 4.30 -23.56
N VAL A 409 20.03 5.59 -23.25
CA VAL A 409 21.05 6.45 -23.86
C VAL A 409 22.44 6.00 -23.45
N LEU A 410 22.70 5.79 -22.15
CA LEU A 410 23.98 5.31 -21.63
C LEU A 410 24.12 3.78 -21.66
N LYS A 411 23.11 3.07 -22.18
CA LYS A 411 23.11 1.61 -22.38
C LYS A 411 23.39 0.78 -21.12
N MET A 412 23.03 1.30 -19.95
CA MET A 412 23.20 0.60 -18.67
C MET A 412 22.10 -0.45 -18.42
N GLY A 413 21.06 -0.50 -19.25
CA GLY A 413 19.96 -1.45 -19.13
C GLY A 413 19.21 -1.31 -17.80
N VAL A 414 18.84 -2.45 -17.20
CA VAL A 414 18.08 -2.48 -15.93
C VAL A 414 18.86 -1.93 -14.74
N ILE A 415 20.19 -1.94 -14.76
CA ILE A 415 21.01 -1.30 -13.72
C ILE A 415 20.76 0.21 -13.73
N GLY A 416 20.68 0.83 -14.92
CA GLY A 416 20.35 2.25 -15.06
C GLY A 416 18.99 2.60 -14.47
N ILE A 417 17.99 1.73 -14.64
CA ILE A 417 16.65 1.91 -14.01
C ILE A 417 16.73 1.79 -12.49
N ALA A 418 17.49 0.83 -11.95
CA ALA A 418 17.69 0.67 -10.51
C ALA A 418 18.38 1.91 -9.91
N ILE A 419 19.40 2.46 -10.57
CA ILE A 419 20.06 3.70 -10.15
C ILE A 419 19.10 4.89 -10.17
N ALA A 420 18.31 5.05 -11.23
CA ALA A 420 17.31 6.11 -11.30
C ALA A 420 16.28 6.03 -10.16
N MET A 421 15.87 4.83 -9.80
CA MET A 421 14.96 4.59 -8.68
C MET A 421 15.57 5.02 -7.35
N VAL A 422 16.83 4.68 -7.07
CA VAL A 422 17.50 5.05 -5.82
C VAL A 422 17.83 6.54 -5.77
N CYS A 423 18.12 7.18 -6.91
CA CYS A 423 18.26 8.63 -7.03
C CYS A 423 16.96 9.35 -6.67
N ASP A 424 15.81 8.88 -7.19
CA ASP A 424 14.49 9.40 -6.84
C ASP A 424 14.24 9.32 -5.32
N TRP A 425 14.49 8.18 -4.69
CA TRP A 425 14.32 8.03 -3.25
C TRP A 425 15.27 8.93 -2.45
N SER A 426 16.53 9.06 -2.87
CA SER A 426 17.53 9.86 -2.19
C SER A 426 17.18 11.35 -2.24
N ILE A 427 16.75 11.85 -3.41
CA ILE A 427 16.31 13.23 -3.57
C ILE A 427 15.09 13.53 -2.70
N ARG A 428 14.07 12.65 -2.73
CA ARG A 428 12.90 12.79 -1.85
C ARG A 428 13.27 12.73 -0.38
N ALA A 429 14.17 11.83 0.00
CA ALA A 429 14.65 11.70 1.37
C ALA A 429 15.28 13.02 1.88
N VAL A 430 16.16 13.62 1.08
CA VAL A 430 16.79 14.92 1.43
C VAL A 430 15.75 16.04 1.54
N ILE A 431 14.83 16.12 0.58
CA ILE A 431 13.80 17.18 0.55
C ILE A 431 12.85 17.03 1.76
N PHE A 432 12.34 15.83 2.03
CA PHE A 432 11.43 15.62 3.16
C PHE A 432 12.12 15.77 4.51
N PHE A 433 13.37 15.32 4.65
CA PHE A 433 14.15 15.55 5.85
C PHE A 433 14.39 17.05 6.12
N ARG A 434 14.75 17.83 5.08
CA ARG A 434 14.86 19.27 5.18
C ARG A 434 13.54 19.94 5.53
N ARG A 435 12.43 19.46 4.95
CA ARG A 435 11.09 19.96 5.26
C ARG A 435 10.72 19.70 6.71
N GLN A 436 10.97 18.48 7.20
CA GLN A 436 10.75 18.12 8.60
C GLN A 436 11.60 19.00 9.54
N LYS A 437 12.89 19.19 9.23
CA LYS A 437 13.81 19.97 10.04
C LYS A 437 13.47 21.48 10.05
N SER A 438 12.90 22.00 8.96
CA SER A 438 12.52 23.42 8.86
C SER A 438 11.35 23.83 9.75
N GLY A 439 10.60 22.89 10.30
CA GLY A 439 9.42 23.16 11.13
C GLY A 439 8.21 23.72 10.37
N LYS A 440 8.28 23.96 9.06
CA LYS A 440 7.18 24.54 8.27
C LYS A 440 5.89 23.71 8.32
N TRP A 441 5.99 22.39 8.53
CA TRP A 441 4.86 21.50 8.69
C TRP A 441 4.04 21.75 9.96
N LYS A 442 4.63 22.42 10.99
CA LYS A 442 3.96 22.75 12.27
C LYS A 442 2.83 23.76 12.11
N THR A 443 2.81 24.52 11.02
CA THR A 443 1.81 25.59 10.77
C THR A 443 0.56 25.11 10.06
N PHE A 444 0.52 23.86 9.58
CA PHE A 444 -0.64 23.34 8.87
C PHE A 444 -1.69 22.81 9.84
N GLN A 445 -2.96 23.00 9.49
CA GLN A 445 -4.10 22.47 10.19
C GLN A 445 -4.95 21.64 9.22
N VAL A 446 -5.36 20.47 9.64
CA VAL A 446 -6.27 19.59 8.89
C VAL A 446 -7.69 19.78 9.36
N ILE A 447 -7.87 19.88 10.69
CA ILE A 447 -9.15 20.02 11.40
C ILE A 447 -9.22 21.32 12.16
#